data_98f1c32b16faadd13d6b5ca2bfc7a286
#
_entry.id   98f1c32b16faadd13d6b5ca2bfc7a286
#
_cell.length_a   1.000
_cell.length_b   1.000
_cell.length_c   1.000
_cell.angle_alpha   90.00
_cell.angle_beta   90.00
_cell.angle_gamma   90.00
#
_symmetry.space_group_name_H-M   'P 1'
#
loop_
_entity.id
_entity.type
_entity.pdbx_description
1 polymer ?
#
loop_
_entity_poly.entity_id
_entity_poly.type
_entity_poly.pdbx_seq_one_letter_code
_entity_poly.pdbx_strand_id
1 'polypeptide(L)'
;EALEVALKCFRPTAPIVERRLVYGSIVSPSSERLDVGFLAYMPSPRSYTGEDVVELHCHGGPLLLREVLSSLARSGARMAEAGEFTKRAFLNGKLDLAQAEAVIDLIRAQTTLSLSSARGRLEGGLSRRVDSIKAPLLNLLAHMEAELDFTEEEIDGLPSETIALKISEASEAAGKLLYSGFAQV
;
A
#
# COMPACT_ATOMS: atom_id res chain seq x y z
N GLU A 1 -5.34 -12.54 -15.06
CA GLU A 1 -5.42 -11.51 -16.13
C GLU A 1 -4.05 -10.85 -16.38
N ALA A 2 -3.33 -10.30 -15.37
CA ALA A 2 -2.02 -9.69 -15.58
C ALA A 2 -1.00 -10.65 -16.20
N LEU A 3 -0.94 -11.90 -15.72
CA LEU A 3 -0.05 -12.91 -16.26
C LEU A 3 -0.40 -13.28 -17.72
N GLU A 4 -1.68 -13.38 -18.06
CA GLU A 4 -2.13 -13.70 -19.42
C GLU A 4 -1.70 -12.62 -20.42
N VAL A 5 -1.83 -11.34 -20.04
CA VAL A 5 -1.37 -10.22 -20.86
C VAL A 5 0.15 -10.26 -21.02
N ALA A 6 0.89 -10.48 -19.94
CA ALA A 6 2.34 -10.55 -19.97
C ALA A 6 2.84 -11.70 -20.84
N LEU A 7 2.19 -12.86 -20.82
CA LEU A 7 2.56 -14.03 -21.63
C LEU A 7 2.33 -13.85 -23.14
N LYS A 8 1.53 -12.87 -23.55
CA LYS A 8 1.46 -12.48 -24.97
C LYS A 8 2.75 -11.80 -25.45
N CYS A 9 3.48 -11.17 -24.53
CA CYS A 9 4.73 -10.44 -24.80
C CYS A 9 5.99 -11.11 -24.23
N PHE A 10 5.86 -12.25 -23.56
CA PHE A 10 6.99 -12.94 -22.94
C PHE A 10 6.97 -14.45 -23.26
N ARG A 11 8.13 -14.98 -23.64
CA ARG A 11 8.33 -16.41 -23.90
C ARG A 11 9.31 -16.95 -22.86
N PRO A 12 8.80 -17.58 -21.78
CA PRO A 12 9.65 -18.13 -20.73
C PRO A 12 10.42 -19.35 -21.19
N THR A 13 11.66 -19.54 -20.70
CA THR A 13 12.47 -20.73 -20.95
C THR A 13 12.19 -21.88 -19.97
N ALA A 14 11.42 -21.60 -18.90
CA ALA A 14 11.01 -22.56 -17.88
C ALA A 14 9.59 -22.22 -17.38
N PRO A 15 8.91 -23.14 -16.69
CA PRO A 15 7.62 -22.85 -16.08
C PRO A 15 7.68 -21.64 -15.15
N ILE A 16 6.63 -20.80 -15.18
CA ILE A 16 6.53 -19.65 -14.29
C ILE A 16 6.21 -20.14 -12.88
N VAL A 17 7.08 -19.77 -11.96
CA VAL A 17 6.93 -20.03 -10.53
C VAL A 17 6.69 -18.70 -9.83
N GLU A 18 5.67 -18.66 -8.96
CA GLU A 18 5.33 -17.49 -8.18
C GLU A 18 6.56 -16.92 -7.43
N ARG A 19 6.75 -15.61 -7.51
CA ARG A 19 7.80 -14.86 -6.80
C ARG A 19 9.23 -15.30 -7.13
N ARG A 20 9.42 -15.92 -8.29
CA ARG A 20 10.74 -16.24 -8.83
C ARG A 20 10.94 -15.54 -10.17
N LEU A 21 12.15 -15.16 -10.43
CA LEU A 21 12.57 -14.65 -11.73
C LEU A 21 12.69 -15.81 -12.72
N VAL A 22 11.96 -15.73 -13.81
CA VAL A 22 12.02 -16.70 -14.91
C VAL A 22 12.61 -16.01 -16.11
N TYR A 23 13.72 -16.54 -16.63
CA TYR A 23 14.39 -16.03 -17.83
C TYR A 23 13.55 -16.31 -19.07
N GLY A 24 13.59 -15.38 -20.04
CA GLY A 24 12.87 -15.56 -21.29
C GLY A 24 13.12 -14.46 -22.31
N SER A 25 12.44 -14.55 -23.44
CA SER A 25 12.47 -13.54 -24.49
C SER A 25 11.26 -12.62 -24.38
N ILE A 26 11.48 -11.33 -24.47
CA ILE A 26 10.44 -10.31 -24.61
C ILE A 26 10.17 -10.16 -26.11
N VAL A 27 8.91 -10.28 -26.49
CA VAL A 27 8.50 -10.29 -27.91
C VAL A 27 7.40 -9.27 -28.17
N SER A 28 7.34 -8.79 -29.41
CA SER A 28 6.20 -8.02 -29.92
C SER A 28 4.97 -8.93 -30.18
N PRO A 29 3.76 -8.38 -30.36
CA PRO A 29 2.59 -9.16 -30.80
C PRO A 29 2.79 -9.90 -32.14
N SER A 30 3.69 -9.42 -32.99
CA SER A 30 4.11 -10.11 -34.22
C SER A 30 5.18 -11.19 -34.01
N SER A 31 5.49 -11.54 -32.75
CA SER A 31 6.51 -12.52 -32.35
C SER A 31 7.96 -12.13 -32.70
N GLU A 32 8.21 -10.87 -33.04
CA GLU A 32 9.56 -10.35 -33.18
C GLU A 32 10.21 -10.22 -31.79
N ARG A 33 11.46 -10.69 -31.66
CA ARG A 33 12.19 -10.60 -30.39
C ARG A 33 12.71 -9.18 -30.19
N LEU A 34 12.21 -8.52 -29.15
CA LEU A 34 12.63 -7.17 -28.75
C LEU A 34 13.83 -7.23 -27.81
N ASP A 35 13.82 -8.18 -26.87
CA ASP A 35 14.86 -8.31 -25.84
C ASP A 35 14.87 -9.69 -25.21
N VAL A 36 15.81 -9.90 -24.28
CA VAL A 36 15.84 -11.01 -23.33
C VAL A 36 15.86 -10.45 -21.92
N GLY A 37 15.23 -11.15 -20.98
CA GLY A 37 15.17 -10.64 -19.61
C GLY A 37 14.47 -11.61 -18.67
N PHE A 38 13.89 -11.07 -17.61
CA PHE A 38 13.22 -11.87 -16.61
C PHE A 38 11.78 -11.43 -16.43
N LEU A 39 10.94 -12.39 -16.06
CA LEU A 39 9.58 -12.15 -15.59
C LEU A 39 9.47 -12.60 -14.14
N ALA A 40 8.87 -11.75 -13.30
CA ALA A 40 8.43 -12.11 -11.96
C ALA A 40 6.90 -12.03 -11.89
N TYR A 41 6.25 -13.08 -11.40
CA TYR A 41 4.81 -13.13 -11.16
C TYR A 41 4.50 -13.14 -9.67
N MET A 42 3.70 -12.20 -9.24
CA MET A 42 3.24 -12.05 -7.86
C MET A 42 1.71 -12.13 -7.83
N PRO A 43 1.12 -13.28 -7.49
CA PRO A 43 -0.32 -13.44 -7.44
C PRO A 43 -0.94 -12.71 -6.24
N SER A 44 -2.20 -12.33 -6.38
CA SER A 44 -3.06 -11.87 -5.30
C SER A 44 -3.12 -12.91 -4.16
N PRO A 45 -3.22 -12.50 -2.89
CA PRO A 45 -3.13 -11.12 -2.38
C PRO A 45 -1.69 -10.68 -2.05
N ARG A 46 -0.68 -11.53 -2.34
CA ARG A 46 0.71 -11.34 -1.92
C ARG A 46 1.55 -10.55 -2.94
N SER A 47 1.04 -9.39 -3.36
CA SER A 47 1.71 -8.42 -4.25
C SER A 47 1.69 -7.02 -3.62
N TYR A 48 2.28 -6.04 -4.29
CA TYR A 48 2.25 -4.64 -3.85
C TYR A 48 0.82 -4.07 -3.82
N THR A 49 0.06 -4.31 -4.87
CA THR A 49 -1.31 -3.80 -4.99
C THR A 49 -2.36 -4.67 -4.31
N GLY A 50 -2.02 -5.90 -3.90
CA GLY A 50 -2.98 -6.92 -3.47
C GLY A 50 -3.68 -7.64 -4.62
N GLU A 51 -3.44 -7.23 -5.86
CA GLU A 51 -3.91 -7.88 -7.10
C GLU A 51 -2.78 -8.68 -7.74
N ASP A 52 -3.05 -9.38 -8.85
CA ASP A 52 -2.01 -10.02 -9.65
C ASP A 52 -1.07 -8.97 -10.24
N VAL A 53 0.22 -9.09 -9.96
CA VAL A 53 1.27 -8.22 -10.50
C VAL A 53 2.28 -9.05 -11.28
N VAL A 54 2.68 -8.54 -12.43
CA VAL A 54 3.80 -9.06 -13.22
C VAL A 54 4.82 -7.95 -13.44
N GLU A 55 6.08 -8.28 -13.22
CA GLU A 55 7.22 -7.43 -13.55
C GLU A 55 7.99 -8.03 -14.71
N LEU A 56 8.32 -7.21 -15.71
CA LEU A 56 9.24 -7.55 -16.79
C LEU A 56 10.53 -6.77 -16.60
N HIS A 57 11.61 -7.47 -16.39
CA HIS A 57 12.95 -6.92 -16.25
C HIS A 57 13.67 -7.03 -17.59
N CYS A 58 13.94 -5.91 -18.24
CA CYS A 58 14.59 -5.83 -19.54
C CYS A 58 15.77 -4.85 -19.52
N HIS A 59 16.54 -4.77 -20.59
CA HIS A 59 17.60 -3.79 -20.71
C HIS A 59 17.03 -2.37 -20.74
N GLY A 60 17.79 -1.40 -20.19
CA GLY A 60 17.32 -0.05 -19.87
C GLY A 60 17.53 0.99 -20.98
N GLY A 61 17.15 0.73 -22.22
CA GLY A 61 17.18 1.74 -23.28
C GLY A 61 15.83 2.44 -23.46
N PRO A 62 15.75 3.80 -23.60
CA PRO A 62 14.48 4.49 -23.74
C PRO A 62 13.63 4.02 -24.92
N LEU A 63 14.25 3.67 -26.05
CA LEU A 63 13.56 3.14 -27.21
C LEU A 63 13.01 1.74 -26.94
N LEU A 64 13.85 0.84 -26.38
CA LEU A 64 13.45 -0.51 -26.02
C LEU A 64 12.29 -0.53 -25.03
N LEU A 65 12.38 0.28 -23.97
CA LEU A 65 11.30 0.38 -22.96
C LEU A 65 9.99 0.84 -23.58
N ARG A 66 10.05 1.79 -24.54
CA ARG A 66 8.86 2.26 -25.28
C ARG A 66 8.25 1.17 -26.14
N GLU A 67 9.08 0.37 -26.83
CA GLU A 67 8.61 -0.77 -27.64
C GLU A 67 7.97 -1.87 -26.78
N VAL A 68 8.57 -2.19 -25.64
CA VAL A 68 8.01 -3.15 -24.66
C VAL A 68 6.65 -2.66 -24.13
N LEU A 69 6.56 -1.40 -23.70
CA LEU A 69 5.30 -0.79 -23.24
C LEU A 69 4.23 -0.78 -24.34
N SER A 70 4.61 -0.43 -25.57
CA SER A 70 3.72 -0.46 -26.73
C SER A 70 3.21 -1.88 -27.02
N SER A 71 4.06 -2.90 -26.87
CA SER A 71 3.70 -4.30 -27.05
C SER A 71 2.70 -4.77 -25.99
N LEU A 72 2.91 -4.41 -24.73
CA LEU A 72 1.98 -4.69 -23.64
C LEU A 72 0.63 -4.01 -23.85
N ALA A 73 0.62 -2.73 -24.30
CA ALA A 73 -0.61 -2.01 -24.61
C ALA A 73 -1.40 -2.67 -25.72
N ARG A 74 -0.74 -3.09 -26.81
CA ARG A 74 -1.37 -3.85 -27.90
C ARG A 74 -1.85 -5.24 -27.48
N SER A 75 -1.33 -5.77 -26.38
CA SER A 75 -1.71 -7.08 -25.83
C SER A 75 -2.87 -7.00 -24.83
N GLY A 76 -3.36 -5.80 -24.53
CA GLY A 76 -4.54 -5.57 -23.68
C GLY A 76 -4.26 -4.85 -22.36
N ALA A 77 -3.02 -4.43 -22.10
CA ALA A 77 -2.73 -3.52 -21.00
C ALA A 77 -3.11 -2.07 -21.38
N ARG A 78 -3.31 -1.22 -20.39
CA ARG A 78 -3.35 0.23 -20.55
C ARG A 78 -2.24 0.87 -19.72
N MET A 79 -1.90 2.09 -20.06
CA MET A 79 -0.99 2.88 -19.23
C MET A 79 -1.65 3.17 -17.87
N ALA A 80 -0.89 3.01 -16.80
CA ALA A 80 -1.33 3.38 -15.47
C ALA A 80 -1.32 4.91 -15.31
N GLU A 81 -2.27 5.41 -14.53
CA GLU A 81 -2.27 6.81 -14.07
C GLU A 81 -1.16 7.04 -13.02
N ALA A 82 -0.78 8.30 -12.82
CA ALA A 82 0.20 8.64 -11.80
C ALA A 82 -0.31 8.21 -10.40
N GLY A 83 0.48 7.38 -9.70
CA GLY A 83 0.14 6.86 -8.36
C GLY A 83 -0.87 5.72 -8.36
N GLU A 84 -1.29 5.18 -9.51
CA GLU A 84 -2.34 4.15 -9.59
C GLU A 84 -1.99 2.88 -8.81
N PHE A 85 -0.75 2.42 -8.84
CA PHE A 85 -0.33 1.24 -8.07
C PHE A 85 -0.52 1.44 -6.56
N THR A 86 -0.12 2.60 -6.04
CA THR A 86 -0.29 2.95 -4.63
C THR A 86 -1.76 3.14 -4.26
N LYS A 87 -2.57 3.75 -5.16
CA LYS A 87 -4.02 3.87 -4.99
C LYS A 87 -4.69 2.50 -4.89
N ARG A 88 -4.33 1.55 -5.75
CA ARG A 88 -4.85 0.17 -5.69
C ARG A 88 -4.42 -0.53 -4.40
N ALA A 89 -3.16 -0.37 -3.98
CA ALA A 89 -2.68 -0.91 -2.71
C ALA A 89 -3.49 -0.38 -1.52
N PHE A 90 -3.82 0.91 -1.49
CA PHE A 90 -4.68 1.51 -0.48
C PHE A 90 -6.11 0.95 -0.53
N LEU A 91 -6.75 0.90 -1.71
CA LEU A 91 -8.12 0.40 -1.86
C LEU A 91 -8.24 -1.08 -1.48
N ASN A 92 -7.19 -1.87 -1.68
CA ASN A 92 -7.12 -3.28 -1.32
C ASN A 92 -6.59 -3.52 0.11
N GLY A 93 -6.48 -2.49 0.94
CA GLY A 93 -6.09 -2.59 2.36
C GLY A 93 -4.64 -3.02 2.59
N LYS A 94 -3.76 -2.88 1.58
CA LYS A 94 -2.31 -3.17 1.70
C LYS A 94 -1.56 -2.04 2.39
N LEU A 95 -2.03 -0.82 2.20
CA LEU A 95 -1.52 0.40 2.81
C LEU A 95 -2.70 1.18 3.39
N ASP A 96 -2.47 1.88 4.47
CA ASP A 96 -3.38 2.93 4.93
C ASP A 96 -3.11 4.26 4.20
N LEU A 97 -3.94 5.29 4.46
CA LEU A 97 -3.82 6.58 3.78
C LEU A 97 -2.48 7.27 4.07
N ALA A 98 -2.04 7.25 5.33
CA ALA A 98 -0.77 7.86 5.73
C ALA A 98 0.44 7.18 5.10
N GLN A 99 0.39 5.85 4.95
CA GLN A 99 1.39 5.07 4.25
C GLN A 99 1.38 5.36 2.73
N ALA A 100 0.19 5.47 2.13
CA ALA A 100 0.07 5.79 0.71
C ALA A 100 0.64 7.19 0.37
N GLU A 101 0.38 8.18 1.22
CA GLU A 101 0.97 9.52 1.11
C GLU A 101 2.50 9.49 1.33
N ALA A 102 2.97 8.68 2.28
CA ALA A 102 4.40 8.54 2.56
C ALA A 102 5.21 7.97 1.39
N VAL A 103 4.60 7.21 0.46
CA VAL A 103 5.28 6.71 -0.75
C VAL A 103 5.79 7.86 -1.60
N ILE A 104 4.96 8.88 -1.87
CA ILE A 104 5.38 10.02 -2.70
C ILE A 104 6.41 10.88 -1.98
N ASP A 105 6.29 11.03 -0.65
CA ASP A 105 7.25 11.78 0.16
C ASP A 105 8.61 11.08 0.18
N LEU A 106 8.61 9.74 0.24
CA LEU A 106 9.84 8.95 0.17
C LEU A 106 10.57 9.16 -1.17
N ILE A 107 9.81 9.18 -2.29
CA ILE A 107 10.35 9.39 -3.63
C ILE A 107 10.91 10.80 -3.80
N ARG A 108 10.26 11.80 -3.18
CA ARG A 108 10.62 13.22 -3.30
C ARG A 108 11.63 13.69 -2.25
N ALA A 109 11.99 12.85 -1.29
CA ALA A 109 12.90 13.22 -0.21
C ALA A 109 14.26 13.67 -0.74
N GLN A 110 14.70 14.86 -0.37
CA GLN A 110 15.98 15.44 -0.76
C GLN A 110 16.98 15.53 0.39
N THR A 111 16.54 15.22 1.62
CA THR A 111 17.40 15.24 2.81
C THR A 111 17.27 13.92 3.57
N THR A 112 18.30 13.57 4.34
CA THR A 112 18.26 12.36 5.21
C THR A 112 17.14 12.43 6.24
N LEU A 113 16.81 13.63 6.71
CA LEU A 113 15.73 13.86 7.67
C LEU A 113 14.35 13.59 7.01
N SER A 114 14.08 14.19 5.83
CA SER A 114 12.83 13.95 5.10
C SER A 114 12.66 12.50 4.70
N LEU A 115 13.75 11.83 4.29
CA LEU A 115 13.76 10.40 3.97
C LEU A 115 13.41 9.54 5.20
N SER A 116 14.03 9.83 6.35
CA SER A 116 13.76 9.11 7.61
C SER A 116 12.32 9.29 8.07
N SER A 117 11.79 10.52 7.99
CA SER A 117 10.40 10.82 8.35
C SER A 117 9.41 10.09 7.45
N ALA A 118 9.60 10.14 6.13
CA ALA A 118 8.75 9.43 5.17
C ALA A 118 8.78 7.91 5.40
N ARG A 119 9.97 7.34 5.66
CA ARG A 119 10.11 5.92 5.99
C ARG A 119 9.37 5.53 7.26
N GLY A 120 9.47 6.32 8.33
CA GLY A 120 8.75 6.05 9.57
C GLY A 120 7.22 6.06 9.40
N ARG A 121 6.69 6.93 8.52
CA ARG A 121 5.27 6.94 8.15
C ARG A 121 4.89 5.73 7.29
N LEU A 122 5.71 5.37 6.31
CA LEU A 122 5.49 4.20 5.46
C LEU A 122 5.51 2.88 6.27
N GLU A 123 6.30 2.80 7.32
CA GLU A 123 6.32 1.68 8.28
C GLU A 123 5.12 1.68 9.25
N GLY A 124 4.13 2.58 9.05
CA GLY A 124 2.91 2.66 9.84
C GLY A 124 3.10 3.34 11.21
N GLY A 125 4.16 4.13 11.38
CA GLY A 125 4.44 4.81 12.65
C GLY A 125 3.33 5.77 13.08
N LEU A 126 2.77 6.53 12.13
CA LEU A 126 1.66 7.45 12.40
C LEU A 126 0.38 6.68 12.72
N SER A 127 0.04 5.66 11.94
CA SER A 127 -1.17 4.87 12.09
C SER A 127 -1.22 4.18 13.46
N ARG A 128 -0.12 3.55 13.90
CA ARG A 128 -0.04 2.96 15.24
C ARG A 128 -0.28 3.97 16.37
N ARG A 129 0.21 5.22 16.23
CA ARG A 129 -0.03 6.28 17.22
C ARG A 129 -1.50 6.72 17.22
N VAL A 130 -2.10 6.87 16.06
CA VAL A 130 -3.53 7.19 15.94
C VAL A 130 -4.38 6.06 16.52
N ASP A 131 -4.08 4.81 16.20
CA ASP A 131 -4.79 3.65 16.73
C ASP A 131 -4.68 3.54 18.26
N SER A 132 -3.54 3.88 18.83
CA SER A 132 -3.37 3.90 20.30
C SER A 132 -4.24 4.95 21.01
N ILE A 133 -4.60 6.04 20.31
CA ILE A 133 -5.54 7.06 20.80
C ILE A 133 -6.99 6.61 20.56
N LYS A 134 -7.26 6.03 19.40
CA LYS A 134 -8.59 5.64 18.96
C LYS A 134 -9.14 4.43 19.73
N ALA A 135 -8.32 3.40 19.99
CA ALA A 135 -8.76 2.16 20.60
C ALA A 135 -9.40 2.34 21.99
N PRO A 136 -8.85 3.13 22.93
CA PRO A 136 -9.51 3.42 24.21
C PRO A 136 -10.86 4.12 24.07
N LEU A 137 -11.01 5.02 23.05
CA LEU A 137 -12.26 5.72 22.79
C LEU A 137 -13.34 4.80 22.19
N LEU A 138 -12.94 3.87 21.30
CA LEU A 138 -13.86 2.86 20.76
C LEU A 138 -14.34 1.90 21.86
N ASN A 139 -13.45 1.50 22.76
CA ASN A 139 -13.83 0.66 23.90
C ASN A 139 -14.80 1.40 24.85
N LEU A 140 -14.58 2.70 25.06
CA LEU A 140 -15.46 3.53 25.85
C LEU A 140 -16.85 3.64 25.19
N LEU A 141 -16.89 3.89 23.87
CA LEU A 141 -18.14 3.98 23.10
C LEU A 141 -18.90 2.66 23.16
N ALA A 142 -18.25 1.54 22.90
CA ALA A 142 -18.87 0.21 22.95
C ALA A 142 -19.46 -0.12 24.32
N HIS A 143 -18.80 0.31 25.40
CA HIS A 143 -19.32 0.11 26.77
C HIS A 143 -20.57 0.97 27.00
N MET A 144 -20.56 2.24 26.57
CA MET A 144 -21.72 3.12 26.69
C MET A 144 -22.91 2.65 25.84
N GLU A 145 -22.67 2.12 24.64
CA GLU A 145 -23.70 1.53 23.79
C GLU A 145 -24.32 0.29 24.43
N ALA A 146 -23.49 -0.60 25.02
CA ALA A 146 -23.95 -1.78 25.73
C ALA A 146 -24.82 -1.41 26.96
N GLU A 147 -24.44 -0.37 27.71
CA GLU A 147 -25.24 0.14 28.85
C GLU A 147 -26.61 0.66 28.41
N LEU A 148 -26.69 1.30 27.22
CA LEU A 148 -27.95 1.79 26.67
C LEU A 148 -28.86 0.68 26.12
N ASP A 149 -28.28 -0.34 25.48
CA ASP A 149 -29.01 -1.42 24.84
C ASP A 149 -29.52 -2.47 25.84
N PHE A 150 -28.80 -2.70 26.93
CA PHE A 150 -29.11 -3.72 27.92
C PHE A 150 -29.49 -3.13 29.28
N THR A 151 -30.44 -2.22 29.27
CA THR A 151 -30.94 -1.52 30.47
C THR A 151 -31.62 -2.45 31.53
N GLU A 152 -31.99 -3.68 31.15
CA GLU A 152 -32.56 -4.68 32.05
C GLU A 152 -31.54 -5.66 32.65
N GLU A 153 -30.28 -5.63 32.13
CA GLU A 153 -29.16 -6.39 32.69
C GLU A 153 -28.35 -5.46 33.59
N GLU A 154 -27.84 -5.97 34.72
CA GLU A 154 -26.98 -5.22 35.64
C GLU A 154 -25.57 -5.02 35.01
N ILE A 155 -25.49 -4.19 33.94
CA ILE A 155 -24.21 -3.71 33.45
C ILE A 155 -23.86 -2.50 34.30
N ASP A 156 -22.78 -2.61 35.09
CA ASP A 156 -22.26 -1.48 35.87
C ASP A 156 -21.83 -0.34 34.93
N GLY A 157 -22.57 0.75 34.96
CA GLY A 157 -22.26 1.95 34.19
C GLY A 157 -20.90 2.54 34.56
N LEU A 158 -20.19 3.08 33.58
CA LEU A 158 -18.92 3.76 33.85
C LEU A 158 -19.14 5.08 34.60
N PRO A 159 -18.43 5.33 35.71
CA PRO A 159 -18.49 6.63 36.38
C PRO A 159 -18.14 7.78 35.42
N SER A 160 -18.90 8.87 35.46
CA SER A 160 -18.68 10.05 34.61
C SER A 160 -17.25 10.59 34.71
N GLU A 161 -16.60 10.44 35.86
CA GLU A 161 -15.21 10.82 36.08
C GLU A 161 -14.25 9.97 35.24
N THR A 162 -14.51 8.65 35.14
CA THR A 162 -13.72 7.74 34.32
C THR A 162 -13.85 8.04 32.83
N ILE A 163 -15.07 8.39 32.40
CA ILE A 163 -15.34 8.81 31.01
C ILE A 163 -14.57 10.10 30.70
N ALA A 164 -14.68 11.11 31.56
CA ALA A 164 -14.00 12.39 31.42
C ALA A 164 -12.47 12.25 31.39
N LEU A 165 -11.92 11.38 32.25
CA LEU A 165 -10.48 11.10 32.29
C LEU A 165 -10.01 10.47 30.97
N LYS A 166 -10.67 9.45 30.45
CA LYS A 166 -10.29 8.79 29.18
C LYS A 166 -10.35 9.73 27.98
N ILE A 167 -11.37 10.61 27.94
CA ILE A 167 -11.47 11.63 26.88
C ILE A 167 -10.31 12.66 27.01
N SER A 168 -10.00 13.09 28.23
CA SER A 168 -8.90 14.02 28.47
C SER A 168 -7.54 13.44 28.09
N GLU A 169 -7.26 12.19 28.43
CA GLU A 169 -6.04 11.46 28.04
C GLU A 169 -5.91 11.35 26.53
N ALA A 170 -6.99 11.00 25.83
CA ALA A 170 -7.01 10.93 24.37
C ALA A 170 -6.78 12.29 23.71
N SER A 171 -7.38 13.36 24.26
CA SER A 171 -7.20 14.74 23.80
C SER A 171 -5.75 15.21 23.98
N GLU A 172 -5.13 14.93 25.12
CA GLU A 172 -3.73 15.26 25.37
C GLU A 172 -2.78 14.49 24.44
N ALA A 173 -3.03 13.19 24.23
CA ALA A 173 -2.24 12.36 23.32
C ALA A 173 -2.34 12.85 21.88
N ALA A 174 -3.55 13.23 21.41
CA ALA A 174 -3.75 13.84 20.10
C ALA A 174 -3.03 15.19 19.97
N GLY A 175 -3.08 16.04 21.00
CA GLY A 175 -2.33 17.28 21.04
C GLY A 175 -0.83 17.07 20.91
N LYS A 176 -0.26 16.11 21.67
CA LYS A 176 1.17 15.76 21.57
C LYS A 176 1.55 15.29 20.16
N LEU A 177 0.67 14.50 19.52
CA LEU A 177 0.91 14.02 18.16
C LEU A 177 0.94 15.16 17.15
N LEU A 178 0.02 16.12 17.24
CA LEU A 178 -0.02 17.33 16.40
C LEU A 178 1.26 18.15 16.55
N TYR A 179 1.67 18.48 17.79
CA TYR A 179 2.87 19.26 18.02
C TYR A 179 4.16 18.56 17.56
N SER A 180 4.25 17.23 17.69
CA SER A 180 5.40 16.48 17.19
C SER A 180 5.49 16.47 15.66
N GLY A 181 4.35 16.54 14.95
CA GLY A 181 4.30 16.67 13.49
C GLY A 181 4.78 18.03 12.98
N PHE A 182 4.48 19.11 13.69
CA PHE A 182 4.93 20.46 13.34
C PHE A 182 6.40 20.75 13.67
N ALA A 183 6.99 20.01 14.62
CA ALA A 183 8.40 20.18 15.00
C ALA A 183 9.40 19.49 14.05
N GLN A 184 8.92 18.78 13.02
CA GLN A 184 9.74 18.05 12.04
C GLN A 184 9.68 18.65 10.61
N VAL A 185 9.11 19.84 10.44
CA VAL A 185 9.06 20.60 9.17
C VAL A 185 10.21 21.60 9.07
#